data_16dc487f5e866496c2bcc34a3fe89223
#
_entry.id   16dc487f5e866496c2bcc34a3fe89223
#
_cell.length_a   1.000
_cell.length_b   1.000
_cell.length_c   1.000
_cell.angle_alpha   90.00
_cell.angle_beta   90.00
_cell.angle_gamma   90.00
#
_symmetry.space_group_name_H-M   'P 1'
#
loop_
_entity.id
_entity.type
_entity.pdbx_description
1 polymer ?
#
loop_
_entity_poly.entity_id
_entity_poly.type
_entity_poly.pdbx_seq_one_letter_code
_entity_poly.pdbx_strand_id
1 'polypeptide(L)'
;PFERYLAVAELSALSGANVSPDDRRETNLEVTTRVSARTLASRLSFYEFVRDGSRQIATSQVLREATLYVARNGIPIPEIRKQLPVKEDAALPNRRCLRYGTHGIHEYRGKFFPQLVRSLINIAKVPVGGIVADPMCGSGTTLVEGALAQCRSVGLDMNPLSVFMSNVKCSLLKSDPDLLADEYHRVRDDLLEAKPRPAAKRLSHFRMLHPKDQEYLKGWFAPQVLEDLDIVAARIASVSDGVVRDFMRLSLSNILRRVSWQKEDDLRIRKEIRPDVEIDPIREFLEELGRSVRIVTAFLYQIQGGALGKAQATEGDARKMTDQWADLAGKVNAVVTSPPYATALPYLDTDRLSLCYLGLLSRDAHRSRDKEMIGNREITEGIRREYWGRLRKQGKLLPKSVVRLIGKIELLNSDTNVGFRRKNLPALLAKYFFDMREVLSGIAHVLKPGAPAFVVVGDNHTIAGGRRVDIETARLLAEIGVGVGLEEGRHVPMEMLVSRDIFRRNAVGSETILEFRKPG
;
A
#
# COMPACT_ATOMS: atom_id res chain seq x y z
N PRO A 1 -7.05 -21.49 -4.74
CA PRO A 1 -8.13 -21.78 -3.76
C PRO A 1 -8.74 -20.51 -3.15
N PHE A 2 -7.94 -19.53 -2.66
CA PHE A 2 -8.48 -18.33 -2.03
C PHE A 2 -9.24 -17.42 -2.99
N GLU A 3 -8.78 -17.26 -4.22
CA GLU A 3 -9.45 -16.43 -5.24
C GLU A 3 -10.84 -16.95 -5.58
N ARG A 4 -11.00 -18.29 -5.67
CA ARG A 4 -12.31 -18.90 -5.88
C ARG A 4 -13.24 -18.62 -4.70
N TYR A 5 -12.73 -18.73 -3.47
CA TYR A 5 -13.50 -18.38 -2.28
C TYR A 5 -13.98 -16.92 -2.35
N LEU A 6 -13.08 -15.98 -2.67
CA LEU A 6 -13.41 -14.57 -2.81
C LEU A 6 -14.41 -14.32 -3.94
N ALA A 7 -14.23 -14.99 -5.09
CA ALA A 7 -15.16 -14.90 -6.21
C ALA A 7 -16.59 -15.32 -5.82
N VAL A 8 -16.74 -16.47 -5.16
CA VAL A 8 -18.04 -16.97 -4.68
C VAL A 8 -18.64 -16.04 -3.64
N ALA A 9 -17.87 -15.63 -2.64
CA ALA A 9 -18.32 -14.73 -1.58
C ALA A 9 -18.76 -13.36 -2.13
N GLU A 10 -17.99 -12.80 -3.06
CA GLU A 10 -18.28 -11.53 -3.74
C GLU A 10 -19.57 -11.63 -4.56
N LEU A 11 -19.73 -12.69 -5.36
CA LEU A 11 -20.93 -12.91 -6.16
C LEU A 11 -22.16 -13.08 -5.28
N SER A 12 -22.09 -13.89 -4.22
CA SER A 12 -23.17 -14.06 -3.25
C SER A 12 -23.55 -12.73 -2.59
N ALA A 13 -22.55 -11.93 -2.20
CA ALA A 13 -22.76 -10.66 -1.53
C ALA A 13 -23.48 -9.64 -2.45
N LEU A 14 -23.11 -9.58 -3.73
CA LEU A 14 -23.63 -8.63 -4.71
C LEU A 14 -24.96 -9.07 -5.31
N SER A 15 -25.15 -10.36 -5.61
CA SER A 15 -26.37 -10.89 -6.22
C SER A 15 -27.50 -11.12 -5.23
N GLY A 16 -27.17 -11.27 -3.92
CA GLY A 16 -28.10 -11.71 -2.90
C GLY A 16 -28.46 -13.21 -2.99
N ALA A 17 -27.87 -13.94 -3.93
CA ALA A 17 -28.07 -15.37 -4.11
C ALA A 17 -27.13 -16.19 -3.24
N ASN A 18 -27.58 -17.36 -2.79
CA ASN A 18 -26.70 -18.30 -2.13
C ASN A 18 -25.92 -19.10 -3.20
N VAL A 19 -24.64 -18.77 -3.38
CA VAL A 19 -23.76 -19.43 -4.33
C VAL A 19 -22.94 -20.46 -3.58
N SER A 20 -23.08 -21.74 -3.95
CA SER A 20 -22.30 -22.81 -3.30
C SER A 20 -20.86 -22.83 -3.85
N PRO A 21 -19.86 -22.97 -2.97
CA PRO A 21 -18.47 -23.12 -3.38
C PRO A 21 -18.12 -24.53 -3.86
N ASP A 22 -19.06 -25.48 -3.81
CA ASP A 22 -18.76 -26.92 -3.91
C ASP A 22 -18.37 -27.41 -5.31
N ASP A 23 -18.63 -26.65 -6.35
CA ASP A 23 -18.20 -27.05 -7.69
C ASP A 23 -16.78 -26.57 -8.02
N ARG A 24 -15.80 -27.33 -7.58
CA ARG A 24 -14.37 -27.02 -7.71
C ARG A 24 -13.84 -27.07 -9.16
N ARG A 25 -14.64 -27.51 -10.12
CA ARG A 25 -14.22 -27.74 -11.52
C ARG A 25 -14.79 -26.72 -12.50
N GLU A 26 -15.88 -26.05 -12.15
CA GLU A 26 -16.51 -25.11 -13.07
C GLU A 26 -15.82 -23.74 -13.05
N THR A 27 -15.54 -23.21 -14.22
CA THR A 27 -15.03 -21.84 -14.43
C THR A 27 -16.18 -20.83 -14.51
N ASN A 28 -17.42 -21.30 -14.72
CA ASN A 28 -18.63 -20.50 -14.80
C ASN A 28 -19.48 -20.76 -13.56
N LEU A 29 -20.04 -19.68 -13.00
CA LEU A 29 -21.01 -19.74 -11.90
C LEU A 29 -22.34 -19.16 -12.39
N GLU A 30 -23.44 -19.88 -12.17
CA GLU A 30 -24.77 -19.44 -12.50
C GLU A 30 -25.51 -18.94 -11.26
N VAL A 31 -26.19 -17.80 -11.40
CA VAL A 31 -26.98 -17.22 -10.31
C VAL A 31 -28.29 -16.66 -10.84
N THR A 32 -29.36 -16.86 -10.08
CA THR A 32 -30.63 -16.17 -10.29
C THR A 32 -30.70 -14.97 -9.36
N THR A 33 -30.80 -13.77 -9.92
CA THR A 33 -30.79 -12.52 -9.15
C THR A 33 -31.65 -11.46 -9.79
N ARG A 34 -32.09 -10.47 -8.99
CA ARG A 34 -32.74 -9.24 -9.48
C ARG A 34 -31.74 -8.14 -9.84
N VAL A 35 -30.46 -8.33 -9.53
CA VAL A 35 -29.40 -7.36 -9.84
C VAL A 35 -29.04 -7.46 -11.32
N SER A 36 -29.01 -6.34 -12.03
CA SER A 36 -28.72 -6.34 -13.46
C SER A 36 -27.30 -6.84 -13.76
N ALA A 37 -27.12 -7.54 -14.88
CA ALA A 37 -25.81 -8.00 -15.33
C ALA A 37 -24.79 -6.86 -15.45
N ARG A 38 -25.23 -5.66 -15.88
CA ARG A 38 -24.38 -4.47 -15.95
C ARG A 38 -23.90 -4.02 -14.58
N THR A 39 -24.76 -4.04 -13.55
CA THR A 39 -24.39 -3.72 -12.17
C THR A 39 -23.37 -4.73 -11.64
N LEU A 40 -23.59 -6.03 -11.86
CA LEU A 40 -22.63 -7.07 -11.48
C LEU A 40 -21.29 -6.89 -12.20
N ALA A 41 -21.28 -6.70 -13.51
CA ALA A 41 -20.08 -6.46 -14.30
C ALA A 41 -19.30 -5.21 -13.85
N SER A 42 -19.99 -4.18 -13.38
CA SER A 42 -19.34 -2.97 -12.86
C SER A 42 -18.65 -3.16 -11.51
N ARG A 43 -19.05 -4.16 -10.73
CA ARG A 43 -18.58 -4.39 -9.35
C ARG A 43 -17.64 -5.58 -9.22
N LEU A 44 -17.93 -6.71 -9.85
CA LEU A 44 -17.19 -7.97 -9.73
C LEU A 44 -15.71 -7.80 -10.07
N SER A 45 -14.84 -8.41 -9.24
CA SER A 45 -13.37 -8.29 -9.36
C SER A 45 -12.66 -9.57 -9.77
N PHE A 46 -13.24 -10.74 -9.49
CA PHE A 46 -12.65 -12.05 -9.82
C PHE A 46 -13.31 -12.74 -11.03
N TYR A 47 -14.06 -11.98 -11.84
CA TYR A 47 -14.74 -12.47 -13.04
C TYR A 47 -14.30 -11.66 -14.26
N GLU A 48 -14.16 -12.35 -15.39
CA GLU A 48 -13.88 -11.70 -16.68
C GLU A 48 -15.14 -11.13 -17.32
N PHE A 49 -16.25 -11.88 -17.24
CA PHE A 49 -17.51 -11.52 -17.87
C PHE A 49 -18.70 -11.82 -16.97
N VAL A 50 -19.78 -11.12 -17.23
CA VAL A 50 -21.14 -11.47 -16.80
C VAL A 50 -21.96 -11.75 -18.05
N ARG A 51 -22.65 -12.89 -18.09
CA ARG A 51 -23.53 -13.26 -19.20
C ARG A 51 -24.99 -13.20 -18.78
N ASP A 52 -25.83 -12.61 -19.61
CA ASP A 52 -27.28 -12.54 -19.44
C ASP A 52 -27.94 -12.92 -20.78
N GLY A 53 -28.44 -14.13 -20.86
CA GLY A 53 -28.87 -14.72 -22.11
C GLY A 53 -27.73 -14.80 -23.14
N SER A 54 -27.92 -14.20 -24.29
CA SER A 54 -26.91 -14.10 -25.36
C SER A 54 -25.91 -12.97 -25.17
N ARG A 55 -26.17 -12.04 -24.26
CA ARG A 55 -25.32 -10.86 -24.03
C ARG A 55 -24.21 -11.16 -23.04
N GLN A 56 -22.97 -10.90 -23.47
CA GLN A 56 -21.77 -10.99 -22.62
C GLN A 56 -21.25 -9.56 -22.34
N ILE A 57 -20.95 -9.27 -21.08
CA ILE A 57 -20.48 -7.95 -20.61
C ILE A 57 -19.15 -8.17 -19.86
N ALA A 58 -18.09 -7.56 -20.35
CA ALA A 58 -16.79 -7.57 -19.66
C ALA A 58 -16.87 -6.82 -18.32
N THR A 59 -16.21 -7.34 -17.29
CA THR A 59 -16.20 -6.67 -15.99
C THR A 59 -15.35 -5.42 -16.02
N SER A 60 -15.71 -4.42 -15.21
CA SER A 60 -14.90 -3.22 -15.04
C SER A 60 -13.46 -3.52 -14.57
N GLN A 61 -13.26 -4.62 -13.84
CA GLN A 61 -11.95 -5.06 -13.41
C GLN A 61 -11.06 -5.39 -14.61
N VAL A 62 -11.54 -6.24 -15.51
CA VAL A 62 -10.81 -6.66 -16.71
C VAL A 62 -10.55 -5.48 -17.64
N LEU A 63 -11.53 -4.59 -17.83
CA LEU A 63 -11.37 -3.39 -18.65
C LEU A 63 -10.32 -2.45 -18.10
N ARG A 64 -10.22 -2.29 -16.76
CA ARG A 64 -9.15 -1.52 -16.11
C ARG A 64 -7.78 -2.17 -16.30
N GLU A 65 -7.68 -3.48 -16.15
CA GLU A 65 -6.43 -4.21 -16.39
C GLU A 65 -5.99 -4.11 -17.86
N ALA A 66 -6.93 -4.12 -18.80
CA ALA A 66 -6.67 -3.99 -20.22
C ALA A 66 -5.99 -2.65 -20.60
N THR A 67 -6.20 -1.58 -19.83
CA THR A 67 -5.54 -0.29 -20.07
C THR A 67 -4.01 -0.39 -20.05
N LEU A 68 -3.44 -1.33 -19.29
CA LEU A 68 -1.99 -1.55 -19.28
C LEU A 68 -1.44 -2.11 -20.60
N TYR A 69 -2.26 -2.80 -21.38
CA TYR A 69 -1.88 -3.28 -22.71
C TYR A 69 -1.89 -2.16 -23.74
N VAL A 70 -2.86 -1.26 -23.61
CA VAL A 70 -2.94 -0.05 -24.45
C VAL A 70 -1.78 0.89 -24.13
N ALA A 71 -1.38 0.98 -22.85
CA ALA A 71 -0.31 1.85 -22.35
C ALA A 71 1.10 1.25 -22.47
N ARG A 72 1.34 0.26 -23.35
CA ARG A 72 2.67 -0.36 -23.52
C ARG A 72 3.75 0.64 -23.89
N ASN A 73 4.99 0.28 -23.56
CA ASN A 73 6.16 1.08 -23.95
C ASN A 73 6.21 1.31 -25.46
N GLY A 74 6.52 2.54 -25.86
CA GLY A 74 6.65 2.93 -27.25
C GLY A 74 5.36 3.40 -27.93
N ILE A 75 4.18 3.24 -27.29
CA ILE A 75 2.93 3.77 -27.86
C ILE A 75 2.79 5.25 -27.47
N PRO A 76 2.67 6.18 -28.43
CA PRO A 76 2.42 7.60 -28.16
C PRO A 76 1.07 7.82 -27.49
N ILE A 77 0.96 8.81 -26.61
CA ILE A 77 -0.27 9.12 -25.89
C ILE A 77 -1.47 9.37 -26.82
N PRO A 78 -1.34 10.08 -27.96
CA PRO A 78 -2.45 10.24 -28.90
C PRO A 78 -2.99 8.91 -29.46
N GLU A 79 -2.13 7.91 -29.64
CA GLU A 79 -2.54 6.58 -30.09
C GLU A 79 -3.23 5.79 -28.97
N ILE A 80 -2.81 5.99 -27.72
CA ILE A 80 -3.48 5.45 -26.54
C ILE A 80 -4.93 5.96 -26.48
N ARG A 81 -5.15 7.25 -26.67
CA ARG A 81 -6.49 7.87 -26.66
C ARG A 81 -7.44 7.25 -27.68
N LYS A 82 -6.95 6.95 -28.91
CA LYS A 82 -7.77 6.34 -29.97
C LYS A 82 -8.28 4.93 -29.64
N GLN A 83 -7.57 4.21 -28.75
CA GLN A 83 -7.91 2.84 -28.37
C GLN A 83 -8.80 2.78 -27.11
N LEU A 84 -9.15 3.93 -26.53
CA LEU A 84 -9.92 4.01 -25.30
C LEU A 84 -11.25 4.74 -25.47
N PRO A 85 -12.27 4.40 -24.69
CA PRO A 85 -12.27 3.27 -23.73
C PRO A 85 -12.16 1.90 -24.43
N VAL A 86 -11.53 0.94 -23.73
CA VAL A 86 -11.48 -0.45 -24.20
C VAL A 86 -12.90 -0.97 -24.37
N LYS A 87 -13.23 -1.50 -25.54
CA LYS A 87 -14.56 -2.02 -25.85
C LYS A 87 -14.83 -3.33 -25.11
N GLU A 88 -16.07 -3.56 -24.73
CA GLU A 88 -16.50 -4.78 -24.01
C GLU A 88 -16.29 -6.07 -24.82
N ASP A 89 -16.18 -5.97 -26.14
CA ASP A 89 -15.92 -7.08 -27.08
C ASP A 89 -14.45 -7.19 -27.52
N ALA A 90 -13.56 -6.34 -27.00
CA ALA A 90 -12.15 -6.40 -27.32
C ALA A 90 -11.52 -7.70 -26.83
N ALA A 91 -10.54 -8.21 -27.59
CA ALA A 91 -9.72 -9.33 -27.15
C ALA A 91 -8.97 -8.94 -25.87
N LEU A 92 -9.35 -9.53 -24.75
CA LEU A 92 -8.77 -9.24 -23.45
C LEU A 92 -7.51 -10.08 -23.24
N PRO A 93 -6.50 -9.51 -22.61
CA PRO A 93 -5.26 -10.23 -22.37
C PRO A 93 -5.45 -11.36 -21.35
N ASN A 94 -4.92 -12.52 -21.64
CA ASN A 94 -4.92 -13.71 -20.78
C ASN A 94 -4.06 -13.58 -19.49
N ARG A 95 -3.63 -12.37 -19.12
CA ARG A 95 -2.71 -12.15 -18.02
C ARG A 95 -3.23 -11.05 -17.09
N ARG A 96 -3.32 -11.36 -15.81
CA ARG A 96 -3.65 -10.39 -14.77
C ARG A 96 -2.61 -9.28 -14.68
N CYS A 97 -3.08 -8.07 -14.57
CA CYS A 97 -2.28 -6.86 -14.45
C CYS A 97 -2.65 -6.10 -13.17
N LEU A 98 -2.00 -6.46 -12.06
CA LEU A 98 -2.33 -5.96 -10.72
C LEU A 98 -1.91 -4.50 -10.45
N ARG A 99 -1.23 -3.85 -11.41
CA ARG A 99 -0.70 -2.49 -11.23
C ARG A 99 -1.31 -1.48 -12.21
N TYR A 100 -2.59 -1.63 -12.51
CA TYR A 100 -3.30 -0.69 -13.40
C TYR A 100 -3.51 0.69 -12.75
N GLY A 101 -3.72 1.68 -13.60
CA GLY A 101 -4.05 3.06 -13.21
C GLY A 101 -3.02 3.65 -12.25
N THR A 102 -3.49 4.24 -11.16
CA THR A 102 -2.62 4.89 -10.18
C THR A 102 -1.90 3.91 -9.23
N HIS A 103 -2.24 2.61 -9.25
CA HIS A 103 -1.59 1.63 -8.36
C HIS A 103 -0.11 1.38 -8.69
N GLY A 104 0.28 1.59 -9.95
CA GLY A 104 1.63 1.28 -10.45
C GLY A 104 2.62 2.45 -10.49
N ILE A 105 2.24 3.66 -10.07
CA ILE A 105 3.05 4.87 -10.27
C ILE A 105 4.22 5.05 -9.29
N HIS A 106 4.27 4.27 -8.23
CA HIS A 106 5.37 4.27 -7.27
C HIS A 106 5.56 2.89 -6.67
N GLU A 107 6.82 2.51 -6.46
CA GLU A 107 7.12 1.29 -5.73
C GLU A 107 6.82 1.44 -4.25
N TYR A 108 6.13 0.45 -3.69
CA TYR A 108 5.84 0.35 -2.26
C TYR A 108 5.87 -1.11 -1.85
N ARG A 109 6.54 -1.40 -0.76
CA ARG A 109 6.68 -2.75 -0.24
C ARG A 109 5.55 -3.08 0.72
N GLY A 110 5.01 -4.30 0.62
CA GLY A 110 3.94 -4.76 1.51
C GLY A 110 2.56 -4.24 1.15
N LYS A 111 2.29 -3.92 -0.13
CA LYS A 111 0.94 -3.62 -0.60
C LYS A 111 0.23 -4.90 -1.04
N PHE A 112 -1.03 -5.04 -0.65
CA PHE A 112 -1.90 -6.03 -1.25
C PHE A 112 -2.45 -5.57 -2.61
N PHE A 113 -2.92 -6.51 -3.41
CA PHE A 113 -3.35 -6.19 -4.78
C PHE A 113 -4.77 -5.59 -4.81
N PRO A 114 -5.03 -4.66 -5.75
CA PRO A 114 -6.29 -3.91 -5.83
C PRO A 114 -7.55 -4.78 -5.91
N GLN A 115 -7.49 -5.84 -6.69
CA GLN A 115 -8.58 -6.80 -6.90
C GLN A 115 -9.06 -7.43 -5.58
N LEU A 116 -8.13 -7.76 -4.66
CA LEU A 116 -8.46 -8.25 -3.33
C LEU A 116 -9.28 -7.22 -2.56
N VAL A 117 -8.79 -5.98 -2.50
CA VAL A 117 -9.46 -4.90 -1.77
C VAL A 117 -10.87 -4.66 -2.30
N ARG A 118 -11.01 -4.60 -3.63
CA ARG A 118 -12.31 -4.44 -4.27
C ARG A 118 -13.28 -5.57 -3.90
N SER A 119 -12.82 -6.82 -3.93
CA SER A 119 -13.62 -7.97 -3.52
C SER A 119 -14.06 -7.85 -2.05
N LEU A 120 -13.15 -7.48 -1.14
CA LEU A 120 -13.49 -7.31 0.28
C LEU A 120 -14.52 -6.19 0.51
N ILE A 121 -14.43 -5.07 -0.23
CA ILE A 121 -15.45 -4.01 -0.21
C ILE A 121 -16.82 -4.54 -0.69
N ASN A 122 -16.83 -5.39 -1.72
CA ASN A 122 -18.05 -6.02 -2.23
C ASN A 122 -18.63 -7.03 -1.23
N ILE A 123 -17.79 -7.89 -0.64
CA ILE A 123 -18.19 -8.86 0.40
C ILE A 123 -18.77 -8.15 1.62
N ALA A 124 -18.19 -7.00 2.00
CA ALA A 124 -18.71 -6.13 3.05
C ALA A 124 -20.05 -5.46 2.70
N LYS A 125 -20.53 -5.57 1.45
CA LYS A 125 -21.75 -4.92 0.95
C LYS A 125 -21.77 -3.41 1.21
N VAL A 126 -20.61 -2.75 1.11
CA VAL A 126 -20.54 -1.30 1.34
C VAL A 126 -21.41 -0.57 0.32
N PRO A 127 -22.40 0.23 0.75
CA PRO A 127 -23.27 0.97 -0.16
C PRO A 127 -22.51 2.13 -0.83
N VAL A 128 -23.05 2.63 -1.93
CA VAL A 128 -22.58 3.89 -2.52
C VAL A 128 -22.62 5.01 -1.46
N GLY A 129 -21.55 5.78 -1.35
CA GLY A 129 -21.37 6.79 -0.29
C GLY A 129 -21.04 6.23 1.10
N GLY A 130 -21.04 4.92 1.30
CA GLY A 130 -20.63 4.27 2.54
C GLY A 130 -19.14 4.52 2.83
N ILE A 131 -18.72 4.36 4.09
CA ILE A 131 -17.36 4.66 4.54
C ILE A 131 -16.53 3.38 4.58
N VAL A 132 -15.40 3.38 3.87
CA VAL A 132 -14.33 2.38 3.95
C VAL A 132 -13.12 3.01 4.62
N ALA A 133 -12.52 2.34 5.59
CA ALA A 133 -11.38 2.86 6.33
C ALA A 133 -10.17 1.92 6.25
N ASP A 134 -8.97 2.52 6.22
CA ASP A 134 -7.70 1.81 6.30
C ASP A 134 -6.76 2.56 7.27
N PRO A 135 -6.65 2.10 8.52
CA PRO A 135 -5.83 2.78 9.53
C PRO A 135 -4.32 2.66 9.33
N MET A 136 -3.86 1.88 8.36
CA MET A 136 -2.45 1.74 7.99
C MET A 136 -2.34 1.66 6.47
N CYS A 137 -2.77 2.76 5.81
CA CYS A 137 -3.12 2.76 4.39
C CYS A 137 -1.94 2.59 3.42
N GLY A 138 -0.71 2.75 3.89
CA GLY A 138 0.49 2.56 3.09
C GLY A 138 0.43 3.29 1.74
N SER A 139 0.43 2.54 0.65
CA SER A 139 0.36 3.11 -0.70
C SER A 139 -1.05 3.48 -1.19
N GLY A 140 -2.08 3.42 -0.33
CA GLY A 140 -3.44 3.87 -0.60
C GLY A 140 -4.29 2.93 -1.46
N THR A 141 -3.99 1.65 -1.51
CA THR A 141 -4.77 0.70 -2.33
C THR A 141 -6.24 0.68 -1.92
N THR A 142 -6.53 0.63 -0.62
CA THR A 142 -7.89 0.66 -0.09
C THR A 142 -8.62 1.96 -0.45
N LEU A 143 -7.90 3.08 -0.41
CA LEU A 143 -8.49 4.38 -0.71
C LEU A 143 -8.86 4.52 -2.18
N VAL A 144 -7.96 4.09 -3.07
CA VAL A 144 -8.19 4.12 -4.53
C VAL A 144 -9.35 3.22 -4.91
N GLU A 145 -9.37 1.96 -4.45
CA GLU A 145 -10.46 1.01 -4.78
C GLU A 145 -11.79 1.43 -4.15
N GLY A 146 -11.77 1.99 -2.93
CA GLY A 146 -12.96 2.54 -2.32
C GLY A 146 -13.53 3.73 -3.11
N ALA A 147 -12.68 4.65 -3.60
CA ALA A 147 -13.10 5.73 -4.47
C ALA A 147 -13.70 5.22 -5.79
N LEU A 148 -13.07 4.22 -6.41
CA LEU A 148 -13.58 3.55 -7.62
C LEU A 148 -14.88 2.76 -7.38
N ALA A 149 -15.14 2.34 -6.15
CA ALA A 149 -16.41 1.75 -5.71
C ALA A 149 -17.45 2.79 -5.27
N GLN A 150 -17.20 4.08 -5.48
CA GLN A 150 -18.06 5.20 -5.09
C GLN A 150 -18.27 5.33 -3.57
N CYS A 151 -17.31 4.83 -2.76
CA CYS A 151 -17.32 4.96 -1.32
C CYS A 151 -16.55 6.22 -0.86
N ARG A 152 -16.88 6.73 0.34
CA ARG A 152 -15.98 7.62 1.06
C ARG A 152 -14.86 6.78 1.68
N SER A 153 -13.62 7.03 1.31
CA SER A 153 -12.47 6.28 1.80
C SER A 153 -11.58 7.15 2.66
N VAL A 154 -11.21 6.67 3.84
CA VAL A 154 -10.37 7.38 4.80
C VAL A 154 -9.18 6.50 5.21
N GLY A 155 -8.00 7.10 5.26
CA GLY A 155 -6.77 6.40 5.63
C GLY A 155 -5.93 7.14 6.65
N LEU A 156 -5.20 6.40 7.48
CA LEU A 156 -4.12 6.89 8.31
C LEU A 156 -2.81 6.20 7.93
N ASP A 157 -1.71 6.91 8.04
CA ASP A 157 -0.38 6.31 8.06
C ASP A 157 0.60 7.21 8.82
N MET A 158 1.53 6.61 9.53
CA MET A 158 2.59 7.35 10.23
C MET A 158 3.73 7.78 9.30
N ASN A 159 3.84 7.17 8.12
CA ASN A 159 4.85 7.51 7.13
C ASN A 159 4.35 8.63 6.22
N PRO A 160 4.92 9.86 6.28
CA PRO A 160 4.47 10.96 5.45
C PRO A 160 4.55 10.69 3.93
N LEU A 161 5.49 9.85 3.49
CA LEU A 161 5.56 9.45 2.07
C LEU A 161 4.36 8.58 1.68
N SER A 162 3.93 7.67 2.56
CA SER A 162 2.72 6.87 2.35
C SER A 162 1.48 7.74 2.20
N VAL A 163 1.33 8.74 3.07
CA VAL A 163 0.23 9.72 3.02
C VAL A 163 0.27 10.53 1.74
N PHE A 164 1.44 11.05 1.37
CA PHE A 164 1.64 11.80 0.13
C PHE A 164 1.29 10.96 -1.09
N MET A 165 1.85 9.75 -1.18
CA MET A 165 1.59 8.79 -2.26
C MET A 165 0.10 8.45 -2.39
N SER A 166 -0.57 8.17 -1.27
CA SER A 166 -1.98 7.82 -1.23
C SER A 166 -2.85 8.96 -1.73
N ASN A 167 -2.57 10.19 -1.30
CA ASN A 167 -3.32 11.38 -1.72
C ASN A 167 -3.10 11.70 -3.20
N VAL A 168 -1.86 11.60 -3.71
CA VAL A 168 -1.58 11.77 -5.14
C VAL A 168 -2.36 10.76 -5.96
N LYS A 169 -2.34 9.48 -5.61
CA LYS A 169 -3.07 8.43 -6.33
C LYS A 169 -4.58 8.67 -6.35
N CYS A 170 -5.14 9.09 -5.23
CA CYS A 170 -6.58 9.38 -5.13
C CYS A 170 -6.98 10.64 -5.91
N SER A 171 -6.17 11.69 -5.85
CA SER A 171 -6.42 12.95 -6.56
C SER A 171 -6.34 12.78 -8.07
N LEU A 172 -5.39 12.00 -8.57
CA LEU A 172 -5.24 11.68 -9.99
C LEU A 172 -6.48 11.03 -10.61
N LEU A 173 -7.30 10.32 -9.85
CA LEU A 173 -8.53 9.70 -10.38
C LEU A 173 -9.49 10.71 -11.01
N LYS A 174 -9.38 11.98 -10.62
CA LYS A 174 -10.23 13.08 -11.09
C LYS A 174 -9.53 14.03 -12.07
N SER A 175 -8.28 13.76 -12.39
CA SER A 175 -7.49 14.60 -13.30
C SER A 175 -7.98 14.44 -14.74
N ASP A 176 -7.82 15.51 -15.51
CA ASP A 176 -8.00 15.47 -16.95
C ASP A 176 -6.81 14.73 -17.59
N PRO A 177 -7.03 13.64 -18.34
CA PRO A 177 -5.96 12.91 -19.01
C PRO A 177 -5.21 13.74 -20.05
N ASP A 178 -5.88 14.68 -20.74
CA ASP A 178 -5.26 15.53 -21.74
C ASP A 178 -4.32 16.55 -21.06
N LEU A 179 -4.77 17.21 -20.00
CA LEU A 179 -3.93 18.10 -19.19
C LEU A 179 -2.66 17.39 -18.66
N LEU A 180 -2.83 16.15 -18.18
CA LEU A 180 -1.70 15.36 -17.69
C LEU A 180 -0.67 15.07 -18.79
N ALA A 181 -1.14 14.78 -20.00
CA ALA A 181 -0.31 14.52 -21.17
C ALA A 181 0.42 15.81 -21.64
N ASP A 182 -0.28 16.93 -21.71
CA ASP A 182 0.26 18.21 -22.16
C ASP A 182 1.35 18.71 -21.20
N GLU A 183 1.11 18.66 -19.89
CA GLU A 183 2.09 19.03 -18.89
C GLU A 183 3.32 18.12 -18.90
N TYR A 184 3.14 16.81 -19.17
CA TYR A 184 4.26 15.90 -19.38
C TYR A 184 5.11 16.32 -20.58
N HIS A 185 4.50 16.61 -21.71
CA HIS A 185 5.22 17.03 -22.93
C HIS A 185 5.97 18.32 -22.67
N ARG A 186 5.33 19.31 -22.04
CA ARG A 186 5.97 20.57 -21.69
C ARG A 186 7.21 20.39 -20.80
N VAL A 187 7.06 19.62 -19.70
CA VAL A 187 8.18 19.38 -18.77
C VAL A 187 9.30 18.57 -19.43
N ARG A 188 8.95 17.59 -20.27
CA ARG A 188 9.92 16.80 -21.03
C ARG A 188 10.75 17.71 -21.97
N ASP A 189 10.09 18.52 -22.78
CA ASP A 189 10.75 19.36 -23.76
C ASP A 189 11.62 20.42 -23.06
N ASP A 190 11.11 21.03 -22.00
CA ASP A 190 11.88 21.94 -21.13
C ASP A 190 13.13 21.30 -20.52
N LEU A 191 13.08 20.02 -20.14
CA LEU A 191 14.23 19.30 -19.57
C LEU A 191 15.25 18.89 -20.64
N LEU A 192 14.80 18.49 -21.82
CA LEU A 192 15.67 18.13 -22.94
C LEU A 192 16.41 19.37 -23.53
N GLU A 193 15.80 20.54 -23.46
CA GLU A 193 16.39 21.81 -23.89
C GLU A 193 17.12 22.54 -22.75
N ALA A 194 17.20 21.95 -21.54
CA ALA A 194 17.75 22.62 -20.39
C ALA A 194 19.22 22.96 -20.54
N LYS A 195 19.53 24.27 -20.57
CA LYS A 195 20.89 24.79 -20.54
C LYS A 195 21.47 24.74 -19.11
N PRO A 196 22.80 24.68 -18.97
CA PRO A 196 23.46 24.79 -17.67
C PRO A 196 22.99 26.03 -16.91
N ARG A 197 22.61 25.86 -15.66
CA ARG A 197 22.09 26.96 -14.84
C ARG A 197 23.22 27.85 -14.31
N PRO A 198 23.00 29.16 -14.17
CA PRO A 198 23.91 30.03 -13.44
C PRO A 198 24.14 29.53 -12.00
N ALA A 199 25.36 29.70 -11.49
CA ALA A 199 25.76 29.20 -10.17
C ALA A 199 24.78 29.59 -9.02
N ALA A 200 24.21 30.82 -9.07
CA ALA A 200 23.25 31.32 -8.11
C ALA A 200 21.92 30.54 -8.11
N LYS A 201 21.54 29.90 -9.21
CA LYS A 201 20.29 29.12 -9.35
C LYS A 201 20.51 27.61 -9.26
N ARG A 202 21.74 27.14 -9.06
CA ARG A 202 22.04 25.73 -8.82
C ARG A 202 21.62 25.35 -7.42
N LEU A 203 21.15 24.12 -7.26
CA LEU A 203 20.75 23.55 -5.98
C LEU A 203 19.70 24.38 -5.22
N SER A 204 18.78 25.05 -5.94
CA SER A 204 17.76 25.91 -5.33
C SER A 204 16.79 25.12 -4.45
N HIS A 205 16.31 23.96 -4.93
CA HIS A 205 15.47 23.05 -4.15
C HIS A 205 16.26 22.44 -2.99
N PHE A 206 17.45 21.95 -3.26
CA PHE A 206 18.31 21.32 -2.27
C PHE A 206 18.64 22.26 -1.09
N ARG A 207 18.90 23.54 -1.36
CA ARG A 207 19.17 24.55 -0.31
C ARG A 207 17.99 24.86 0.58
N MET A 208 16.76 24.59 0.15
CA MET A 208 15.54 24.75 0.96
C MET A 208 15.30 23.59 1.92
N LEU A 209 15.98 22.47 1.71
CA LEU A 209 15.85 21.31 2.60
C LEU A 209 16.48 21.59 3.96
N HIS A 210 16.02 20.83 4.97
CA HIS A 210 16.61 20.91 6.30
C HIS A 210 18.14 20.64 6.27
N PRO A 211 19.00 21.38 7.01
CA PRO A 211 20.47 21.21 6.94
C PRO A 211 20.96 19.77 7.13
N LYS A 212 20.35 19.01 8.04
CA LYS A 212 20.70 17.59 8.25
C LYS A 212 20.31 16.70 7.08
N ASP A 213 19.26 17.07 6.32
CA ASP A 213 18.88 16.38 5.09
C ASP A 213 19.89 16.66 3.99
N GLN A 214 20.32 17.91 3.86
CA GLN A 214 21.37 18.28 2.92
C GLN A 214 22.67 17.51 3.17
N GLU A 215 23.11 17.43 4.43
CA GLU A 215 24.29 16.66 4.83
C GLU A 215 24.11 15.15 4.51
N TYR A 216 22.96 14.61 4.85
CA TYR A 216 22.63 13.22 4.58
C TYR A 216 22.63 12.91 3.08
N LEU A 217 21.96 13.71 2.27
CA LEU A 217 21.83 13.51 0.83
C LEU A 217 23.17 13.62 0.11
N LYS A 218 24.06 14.56 0.50
CA LYS A 218 25.46 14.62 0.01
C LYS A 218 26.23 13.32 0.24
N GLY A 219 25.89 12.59 1.27
CA GLY A 219 26.47 11.27 1.54
C GLY A 219 25.94 10.15 0.63
N TRP A 220 24.84 10.37 -0.11
CA TRP A 220 24.18 9.32 -0.91
C TRP A 220 24.14 9.59 -2.40
N PHE A 221 24.45 10.78 -2.85
CA PHE A 221 24.44 11.18 -4.25
C PHE A 221 25.78 11.80 -4.66
N ALA A 222 26.17 11.59 -5.90
CA ALA A 222 27.24 12.36 -6.50
C ALA A 222 26.83 13.85 -6.64
N PRO A 223 27.76 14.81 -6.54
CA PRO A 223 27.43 16.23 -6.67
C PRO A 223 26.66 16.57 -7.95
N GLN A 224 27.09 16.03 -9.11
CA GLN A 224 26.44 16.24 -10.40
C GLN A 224 25.01 15.71 -10.39
N VAL A 225 24.76 14.53 -9.79
CA VAL A 225 23.42 13.95 -9.66
C VAL A 225 22.49 14.86 -8.85
N LEU A 226 22.99 15.50 -7.78
CA LEU A 226 22.20 16.48 -7.02
C LEU A 226 21.86 17.73 -7.83
N GLU A 227 22.78 18.21 -8.69
CA GLU A 227 22.52 19.33 -9.57
C GLU A 227 21.44 18.99 -10.62
N ASP A 228 21.52 17.81 -11.21
CA ASP A 228 20.54 17.35 -12.21
C ASP A 228 19.17 17.11 -11.60
N LEU A 229 19.10 16.49 -10.41
CA LEU A 229 17.87 16.36 -9.65
C LEU A 229 17.25 17.71 -9.28
N ASP A 230 18.06 18.73 -8.99
CA ASP A 230 17.59 20.09 -8.71
C ASP A 230 17.01 20.78 -9.96
N ILE A 231 17.57 20.49 -11.14
CA ILE A 231 17.00 20.93 -12.43
C ILE A 231 15.59 20.34 -12.59
N VAL A 232 15.46 19.03 -12.39
CA VAL A 232 14.17 18.34 -12.46
C VAL A 232 13.17 18.92 -11.44
N ALA A 233 13.58 19.06 -10.18
CA ALA A 233 12.74 19.61 -9.13
C ALA A 233 12.22 21.03 -9.45
N ALA A 234 13.07 21.87 -10.03
CA ALA A 234 12.68 23.23 -10.42
C ALA A 234 11.71 23.24 -11.61
N ARG A 235 11.83 22.31 -12.56
CA ARG A 235 10.85 22.18 -13.65
C ARG A 235 9.51 21.68 -13.12
N ILE A 236 9.51 20.72 -12.23
CA ILE A 236 8.29 20.28 -11.56
C ILE A 236 7.62 21.42 -10.79
N ALA A 237 8.39 22.26 -10.10
CA ALA A 237 7.86 23.41 -9.36
C ALA A 237 7.18 24.46 -10.27
N SER A 238 7.49 24.51 -11.55
CA SER A 238 6.84 25.40 -12.53
C SER A 238 5.48 24.90 -13.04
N VAL A 239 5.09 23.68 -12.72
CA VAL A 239 3.77 23.12 -13.06
C VAL A 239 2.70 23.80 -12.22
N SER A 240 1.72 24.42 -12.87
CA SER A 240 0.67 25.20 -12.19
C SER A 240 -0.36 24.30 -11.50
N ASP A 241 -0.79 23.20 -12.14
CA ASP A 241 -1.73 22.28 -11.53
C ASP A 241 -1.08 21.52 -10.37
N GLY A 242 -1.69 21.62 -9.18
CA GLY A 242 -1.15 21.03 -7.96
C GLY A 242 -1.13 19.52 -7.97
N VAL A 243 -2.13 18.87 -8.58
CA VAL A 243 -2.23 17.40 -8.64
C VAL A 243 -1.17 16.85 -9.59
N VAL A 244 -1.03 17.46 -10.78
CA VAL A 244 -0.02 17.08 -11.76
C VAL A 244 1.38 17.32 -11.22
N ARG A 245 1.61 18.44 -10.54
CA ARG A 245 2.88 18.75 -9.88
C ARG A 245 3.24 17.70 -8.83
N ASP A 246 2.31 17.32 -7.96
CA ASP A 246 2.54 16.31 -6.93
C ASP A 246 2.73 14.91 -7.51
N PHE A 247 2.06 14.58 -8.60
CA PHE A 247 2.33 13.36 -9.36
C PHE A 247 3.75 13.32 -9.91
N MET A 248 4.24 14.41 -10.49
CA MET A 248 5.62 14.51 -10.97
C MET A 248 6.63 14.42 -9.82
N ARG A 249 6.36 15.05 -8.66
CA ARG A 249 7.16 14.91 -7.44
C ARG A 249 7.22 13.45 -6.97
N LEU A 250 6.10 12.74 -7.03
CA LEU A 250 6.04 11.32 -6.69
C LEU A 250 6.84 10.46 -7.67
N SER A 251 6.80 10.78 -8.97
CA SER A 251 7.61 10.12 -9.99
C SER A 251 9.12 10.37 -9.78
N LEU A 252 9.50 11.59 -9.39
CA LEU A 252 10.86 11.93 -8.99
C LEU A 252 11.32 11.10 -7.78
N SER A 253 10.46 10.98 -6.75
CA SER A 253 10.71 10.13 -5.59
C SER A 253 11.04 8.68 -5.97
N ASN A 254 10.36 8.15 -6.99
CA ASN A 254 10.51 6.75 -7.41
C ASN A 254 11.88 6.44 -8.03
N ILE A 255 12.59 7.43 -8.54
CA ILE A 255 13.93 7.25 -9.14
C ILE A 255 15.07 7.48 -8.15
N LEU A 256 14.85 8.17 -7.02
CA LEU A 256 15.92 8.60 -6.12
C LEU A 256 16.82 7.46 -5.69
N ARG A 257 16.26 6.28 -5.45
CA ARG A 257 17.03 5.09 -5.08
C ARG A 257 17.96 4.65 -6.22
N ARG A 258 17.48 4.61 -7.47
CA ARG A 258 18.23 4.16 -8.65
C ARG A 258 19.39 5.09 -8.99
N VAL A 259 19.19 6.40 -8.81
CA VAL A 259 20.20 7.41 -9.12
C VAL A 259 21.12 7.73 -7.93
N SER A 260 20.96 7.02 -6.82
CA SER A 260 21.80 7.15 -5.62
C SER A 260 22.85 6.05 -5.53
N TRP A 261 23.71 6.16 -4.54
CA TRP A 261 24.64 5.09 -4.14
C TRP A 261 23.97 4.01 -3.26
N GLN A 262 22.66 3.95 -3.21
CA GLN A 262 21.97 2.89 -2.48
C GLN A 262 21.97 1.61 -3.32
N LYS A 263 22.39 0.51 -2.71
CA LYS A 263 22.34 -0.81 -3.37
C LYS A 263 20.89 -1.21 -3.65
N GLU A 264 20.57 -1.45 -4.92
CA GLU A 264 19.19 -1.73 -5.34
C GLU A 264 18.65 -3.07 -4.80
N ASP A 265 19.50 -4.09 -4.76
CA ASP A 265 19.12 -5.47 -4.44
C ASP A 265 19.01 -5.74 -2.93
N ASP A 266 19.30 -4.78 -2.05
CA ASP A 266 19.27 -4.98 -0.62
C ASP A 266 18.03 -4.31 0.01
N LEU A 267 17.31 -5.09 0.82
CA LEU A 267 16.24 -4.56 1.68
C LEU A 267 16.79 -3.62 2.76
N ARG A 268 18.06 -3.76 3.08
CA ARG A 268 18.77 -2.87 4.00
C ARG A 268 19.37 -1.73 3.20
N ILE A 269 19.41 -0.56 3.80
CA ILE A 269 20.10 0.58 3.22
C ILE A 269 21.59 0.32 3.30
N ARG A 270 22.15 -0.20 2.23
CA ARG A 270 23.59 -0.35 2.03
C ARG A 270 24.05 0.61 0.97
N LYS A 271 25.19 1.22 1.23
CA LYS A 271 25.85 2.11 0.28
C LYS A 271 26.79 1.30 -0.61
N GLU A 272 26.68 1.52 -1.90
CA GLU A 272 27.58 0.99 -2.91
C GLU A 272 27.98 2.14 -3.83
N ILE A 273 29.18 2.66 -3.63
CA ILE A 273 29.70 3.75 -4.48
C ILE A 273 30.16 3.12 -5.78
N ARG A 274 29.60 3.60 -6.90
CA ARG A 274 29.90 3.15 -8.27
C ARG A 274 30.47 4.34 -9.06
N PRO A 275 31.76 4.65 -8.91
CA PRO A 275 32.35 5.84 -9.53
C PRO A 275 32.39 5.77 -11.06
N ASP A 276 32.44 4.55 -11.62
CA ASP A 276 32.56 4.30 -13.05
C ASP A 276 31.22 4.20 -13.79
N VAL A 277 30.09 4.35 -13.06
CA VAL A 277 28.76 4.32 -13.66
C VAL A 277 28.26 5.74 -13.87
N GLU A 278 28.09 6.12 -15.13
CA GLU A 278 27.44 7.37 -15.48
C GLU A 278 25.96 7.28 -15.18
N ILE A 279 25.46 8.13 -14.30
CA ILE A 279 24.05 8.21 -13.89
C ILE A 279 23.47 9.50 -14.46
N ASP A 280 22.43 9.38 -15.26
CA ASP A 280 21.67 10.49 -15.82
C ASP A 280 20.28 10.59 -15.15
N PRO A 281 20.12 11.41 -14.09
CA PRO A 281 18.85 11.57 -13.38
C PRO A 281 17.73 12.15 -14.24
N ILE A 282 18.05 12.99 -15.21
CA ILE A 282 17.05 13.62 -16.09
C ILE A 282 16.44 12.54 -16.98
N ARG A 283 17.25 11.71 -17.60
CA ARG A 283 16.80 10.59 -18.40
C ARG A 283 15.97 9.58 -17.58
N GLU A 284 16.48 9.18 -16.42
CA GLU A 284 15.77 8.25 -15.52
C GLU A 284 14.40 8.81 -15.11
N PHE A 285 14.32 10.11 -14.83
CA PHE A 285 13.07 10.78 -14.51
C PHE A 285 12.10 10.79 -15.68
N LEU A 286 12.57 11.14 -16.89
CA LEU A 286 11.72 11.19 -18.08
C LEU A 286 11.19 9.82 -18.48
N GLU A 287 11.99 8.77 -18.34
CA GLU A 287 11.56 7.38 -18.57
C GLU A 287 10.48 6.95 -17.57
N GLU A 288 10.69 7.20 -16.28
CA GLU A 288 9.75 6.89 -15.21
C GLU A 288 8.44 7.69 -15.33
N LEU A 289 8.56 9.02 -15.55
CA LEU A 289 7.39 9.89 -15.71
C LEU A 289 6.60 9.50 -16.96
N GLY A 290 7.26 9.30 -18.09
CA GLY A 290 6.62 8.92 -19.36
C GLY A 290 5.89 7.57 -19.26
N ARG A 291 6.49 6.59 -18.56
CA ARG A 291 5.82 5.32 -18.25
C ARG A 291 4.56 5.53 -17.40
N SER A 292 4.68 6.31 -16.34
CA SER A 292 3.59 6.55 -15.39
C SER A 292 2.46 7.37 -16.02
N VAL A 293 2.77 8.40 -16.82
CA VAL A 293 1.77 9.19 -17.55
C VAL A 293 0.97 8.32 -18.51
N ARG A 294 1.63 7.48 -19.34
CA ARG A 294 0.91 6.57 -20.24
C ARG A 294 -0.09 5.67 -19.51
N ILE A 295 0.34 5.07 -18.40
CA ILE A 295 -0.50 4.16 -17.60
C ILE A 295 -1.69 4.91 -17.00
N VAL A 296 -1.44 6.07 -16.39
CA VAL A 296 -2.47 6.87 -15.73
C VAL A 296 -3.44 7.45 -16.75
N THR A 297 -2.95 8.04 -17.84
CA THR A 297 -3.78 8.61 -18.91
C THR A 297 -4.69 7.55 -19.53
N ALA A 298 -4.15 6.36 -19.85
CA ALA A 298 -4.95 5.26 -20.37
C ALA A 298 -6.08 4.86 -19.38
N PHE A 299 -5.75 4.78 -18.11
CA PHE A 299 -6.73 4.46 -17.08
C PHE A 299 -7.80 5.54 -16.92
N LEU A 300 -7.41 6.81 -16.94
CA LEU A 300 -8.35 7.93 -16.84
C LEU A 300 -9.34 7.96 -18.01
N TYR A 301 -8.88 7.75 -19.23
CA TYR A 301 -9.79 7.61 -20.39
C TYR A 301 -10.77 6.43 -20.23
N GLN A 302 -10.33 5.32 -19.61
CA GLN A 302 -11.20 4.17 -19.37
C GLN A 302 -12.29 4.43 -18.33
N ILE A 303 -12.01 5.23 -17.30
CA ILE A 303 -12.97 5.53 -16.21
C ILE A 303 -13.68 6.87 -16.38
N GLN A 304 -13.41 7.61 -17.44
CA GLN A 304 -13.96 8.94 -17.69
C GLN A 304 -15.49 8.93 -17.67
N GLY A 305 -16.09 9.91 -17.00
CA GLY A 305 -17.54 10.00 -16.82
C GLY A 305 -18.12 9.10 -15.73
N GLY A 306 -17.33 8.22 -15.13
CA GLY A 306 -17.75 7.41 -13.98
C GLY A 306 -17.81 8.22 -12.68
N ALA A 307 -18.80 7.93 -11.84
CA ALA A 307 -18.86 8.52 -10.50
C ALA A 307 -17.74 7.97 -9.60
N LEU A 308 -17.12 8.85 -8.83
CA LEU A 308 -16.02 8.52 -7.91
C LEU A 308 -16.36 8.95 -6.49
N GLY A 309 -16.02 8.13 -5.52
CA GLY A 309 -16.08 8.49 -4.11
C GLY A 309 -14.98 9.51 -3.72
N LYS A 310 -15.13 10.08 -2.52
CA LYS A 310 -14.09 10.92 -1.90
C LYS A 310 -13.09 10.01 -1.19
N ALA A 311 -11.79 10.26 -1.37
CA ALA A 311 -10.74 9.51 -0.71
C ALA A 311 -9.65 10.43 -0.19
N GLN A 312 -9.19 10.19 1.03
CA GLN A 312 -8.17 11.00 1.68
C GLN A 312 -7.38 10.18 2.69
N ALA A 313 -6.05 10.31 2.65
CA ALA A 313 -5.15 9.87 3.69
C ALA A 313 -4.71 11.06 4.56
N THR A 314 -4.55 10.83 5.85
CA THR A 314 -3.98 11.78 6.80
C THR A 314 -2.82 11.17 7.55
N GLU A 315 -1.83 11.99 7.92
CA GLU A 315 -0.76 11.54 8.79
C GLU A 315 -1.33 11.27 10.18
N GLY A 316 -1.10 10.06 10.67
CA GLY A 316 -1.67 9.68 11.96
C GLY A 316 -1.19 8.31 12.45
N ASP A 317 -1.49 8.06 13.71
CA ASP A 317 -1.16 6.83 14.42
C ASP A 317 -2.42 5.97 14.61
N ALA A 318 -2.44 4.80 13.99
CA ALA A 318 -3.56 3.86 14.07
C ALA A 318 -3.94 3.47 15.51
N ARG A 319 -3.00 3.53 16.46
CA ARG A 319 -3.27 3.27 17.89
C ARG A 319 -4.11 4.36 18.54
N LYS A 320 -4.13 5.58 17.95
CA LYS A 320 -4.90 6.75 18.41
C LYS A 320 -6.11 7.02 17.52
N MET A 321 -6.60 5.99 16.85
CA MET A 321 -7.71 6.09 15.89
C MET A 321 -8.98 6.68 16.53
N THR A 322 -9.26 6.34 17.78
CA THR A 322 -10.42 6.88 18.53
C THR A 322 -10.43 8.40 18.61
N ASP A 323 -9.26 9.01 18.73
CA ASP A 323 -9.12 10.47 18.83
C ASP A 323 -9.08 11.10 17.43
N GLN A 324 -8.29 10.52 16.53
CA GLN A 324 -8.07 11.05 15.18
C GLN A 324 -9.29 10.89 14.26
N TRP A 325 -10.11 9.88 14.49
CA TRP A 325 -11.36 9.60 13.79
C TRP A 325 -12.57 9.65 14.73
N ALA A 326 -12.58 10.57 15.69
CA ALA A 326 -13.69 10.73 16.64
C ALA A 326 -15.04 10.96 15.93
N ASP A 327 -15.02 11.66 14.78
CA ASP A 327 -16.20 11.88 13.95
C ASP A 327 -16.69 10.59 13.22
N LEU A 328 -15.88 9.55 13.18
CA LEU A 328 -16.18 8.27 12.52
C LEU A 328 -16.64 7.17 13.49
N ALA A 329 -16.72 7.45 14.79
CA ALA A 329 -17.17 6.50 15.80
C ALA A 329 -18.53 5.86 15.42
N GLY A 330 -18.56 4.53 15.26
CA GLY A 330 -19.76 3.78 14.87
C GLY A 330 -20.30 4.06 13.47
N LYS A 331 -19.52 4.66 12.56
CA LYS A 331 -19.99 5.08 11.21
C LYS A 331 -19.34 4.35 10.05
N VAL A 332 -18.24 3.63 10.27
CA VAL A 332 -17.50 2.94 9.23
C VAL A 332 -18.21 1.67 8.79
N ASN A 333 -18.43 1.50 7.49
CA ASN A 333 -19.12 0.35 6.91
C ASN A 333 -18.20 -0.86 6.72
N ALA A 334 -16.91 -0.63 6.50
CA ALA A 334 -15.90 -1.69 6.46
C ALA A 334 -14.52 -1.12 6.74
N VAL A 335 -13.67 -1.91 7.40
CA VAL A 335 -12.23 -1.70 7.48
C VAL A 335 -11.53 -2.74 6.60
N VAL A 336 -10.60 -2.29 5.75
CA VAL A 336 -9.72 -3.18 4.97
C VAL A 336 -8.30 -2.67 5.15
N THR A 337 -7.46 -3.44 5.83
CA THR A 337 -6.11 -3.00 6.22
C THR A 337 -5.11 -4.14 6.20
N SER A 338 -3.84 -3.82 5.98
CA SER A 338 -2.71 -4.75 6.12
C SER A 338 -1.66 -4.14 7.06
N PRO A 339 -1.69 -4.49 8.34
CA PRO A 339 -0.75 -3.97 9.32
C PRO A 339 0.68 -4.44 9.01
N PRO A 340 1.70 -3.72 9.45
CA PRO A 340 3.07 -4.22 9.46
C PRO A 340 3.14 -5.58 10.17
N TYR A 341 3.91 -6.51 9.61
CA TYR A 341 4.06 -7.83 10.25
C TYR A 341 4.99 -7.74 11.46
N ALA A 342 4.81 -8.64 12.41
CA ALA A 342 5.64 -8.71 13.60
C ALA A 342 7.12 -8.83 13.20
N THR A 343 7.94 -7.85 13.54
CA THR A 343 9.39 -7.79 13.24
C THR A 343 9.75 -7.78 11.74
N ALA A 344 8.87 -7.29 10.86
CA ALA A 344 9.06 -7.37 9.42
C ALA A 344 10.04 -6.34 8.83
N LEU A 345 9.58 -5.30 8.19
CA LEU A 345 10.41 -4.40 7.38
C LEU A 345 10.62 -3.04 8.07
N PRO A 346 11.79 -2.42 7.95
CA PRO A 346 11.99 -1.03 8.38
C PRO A 346 11.42 -0.10 7.30
N TYR A 347 10.10 0.05 7.26
CA TYR A 347 9.40 0.81 6.21
C TYR A 347 9.94 2.24 6.07
N LEU A 348 10.11 2.94 7.18
CA LEU A 348 10.58 4.32 7.16
C LEU A 348 12.03 4.43 6.65
N ASP A 349 12.87 3.45 6.98
CA ASP A 349 14.25 3.40 6.52
C ASP A 349 14.36 3.22 5.01
N THR A 350 13.48 2.42 4.40
CA THR A 350 13.51 2.18 2.95
C THR A 350 13.16 3.44 2.17
N ASP A 351 12.38 4.33 2.75
CA ASP A 351 11.86 5.54 2.12
C ASP A 351 12.70 6.79 2.45
N ARG A 352 13.80 6.62 3.18
CA ARG A 352 14.58 7.70 3.76
C ARG A 352 15.06 8.74 2.74
N LEU A 353 15.55 8.31 1.58
CA LEU A 353 16.00 9.24 0.52
C LEU A 353 14.84 10.11 0.02
N SER A 354 13.69 9.49 -0.21
CA SER A 354 12.48 10.20 -0.64
C SER A 354 11.96 11.15 0.43
N LEU A 355 11.92 10.72 1.68
CA LEU A 355 11.48 11.54 2.81
C LEU A 355 12.32 12.82 2.96
N CYS A 356 13.66 12.68 2.91
CA CYS A 356 14.59 13.80 3.00
C CYS A 356 14.53 14.68 1.74
N TYR A 357 14.58 14.10 0.54
CA TYR A 357 14.65 14.87 -0.71
C TYR A 357 13.35 15.63 -1.02
N LEU A 358 12.19 15.07 -0.67
CA LEU A 358 10.91 15.75 -0.83
C LEU A 358 10.57 16.70 0.34
N GLY A 359 11.41 16.75 1.38
CA GLY A 359 11.17 17.55 2.58
C GLY A 359 9.96 17.10 3.41
N LEU A 360 9.59 15.82 3.33
CA LEU A 360 8.43 15.24 4.02
C LEU A 360 8.72 14.88 5.48
N LEU A 361 9.93 14.44 5.78
CA LEU A 361 10.39 14.14 7.14
C LEU A 361 11.89 14.38 7.21
N SER A 362 12.31 15.29 8.08
CA SER A 362 13.71 15.63 8.24
C SER A 362 14.50 14.50 8.93
N ARG A 363 15.79 14.42 8.64
CA ARG A 363 16.68 13.38 9.14
C ARG A 363 16.77 13.30 10.66
N ASP A 364 16.64 14.42 11.35
CA ASP A 364 16.63 14.46 12.82
C ASP A 364 15.32 13.95 13.42
N ALA A 365 14.18 14.18 12.77
CA ALA A 365 12.88 13.65 13.18
C ALA A 365 12.72 12.14 12.86
N HIS A 366 13.48 11.64 11.89
CA HIS A 366 13.35 10.27 11.39
C HIS A 366 13.52 9.21 12.49
N ARG A 367 14.55 9.35 13.35
CA ARG A 367 14.82 8.38 14.41
C ARG A 367 13.71 8.31 15.47
N SER A 368 13.09 9.43 15.78
CA SER A 368 11.94 9.49 16.71
C SER A 368 10.75 8.76 16.11
N ARG A 369 10.40 9.12 14.87
CA ARG A 369 9.29 8.52 14.14
C ARG A 369 9.46 7.00 13.98
N ASP A 370 10.65 6.54 13.60
CA ASP A 370 10.94 5.12 13.42
C ASP A 370 10.70 4.30 14.70
N LYS A 371 11.08 4.82 15.88
CA LYS A 371 10.83 4.14 17.17
C LYS A 371 9.34 3.98 17.48
N GLU A 372 8.52 4.89 17.01
CA GLU A 372 7.07 4.88 17.23
C GLU A 372 6.34 3.92 16.28
N MET A 373 6.94 3.57 15.13
CA MET A 373 6.32 2.68 14.14
C MET A 373 5.92 1.34 14.74
N ILE A 374 4.73 0.86 14.32
CA ILE A 374 4.28 -0.52 14.60
C ILE A 374 5.16 -1.49 13.80
N GLY A 375 5.55 -2.61 14.39
CA GLY A 375 6.37 -3.61 13.71
C GLY A 375 7.86 -3.25 13.56
N ASN A 376 8.33 -2.20 14.22
CA ASN A 376 9.75 -1.81 14.22
C ASN A 376 10.66 -2.99 14.62
N ARG A 377 11.87 -3.03 14.04
CA ARG A 377 12.87 -4.08 14.28
C ARG A 377 13.89 -3.75 15.38
N GLU A 378 14.00 -2.51 15.76
CA GLU A 378 15.02 -2.05 16.70
C GLU A 378 14.40 -1.23 17.82
N ILE A 379 14.76 -1.57 19.04
CA ILE A 379 14.35 -0.85 20.25
C ILE A 379 15.58 -0.52 21.10
N THR A 380 15.49 0.60 21.80
CA THR A 380 16.49 0.98 22.79
C THR A 380 16.30 0.16 24.06
N GLU A 381 17.34 0.13 24.91
CA GLU A 381 17.26 -0.50 26.24
C GLU A 381 16.13 0.08 27.10
N GLY A 382 15.84 1.38 26.98
CA GLY A 382 14.74 2.04 27.68
C GLY A 382 13.38 1.48 27.24
N ILE A 383 13.13 1.41 25.92
CA ILE A 383 11.91 0.84 25.34
C ILE A 383 11.79 -0.65 25.72
N ARG A 384 12.89 -1.40 25.70
CA ARG A 384 12.89 -2.80 26.12
C ARG A 384 12.40 -2.95 27.58
N ARG A 385 12.94 -2.15 28.51
CA ARG A 385 12.52 -2.15 29.92
C ARG A 385 11.07 -1.73 30.10
N GLU A 386 10.61 -0.74 29.35
CA GLU A 386 9.23 -0.26 29.36
C GLU A 386 8.25 -1.38 28.98
N TYR A 387 8.46 -2.05 27.84
CA TYR A 387 7.53 -3.10 27.38
C TYR A 387 7.61 -4.36 28.22
N TRP A 388 8.74 -4.67 28.84
CA TRP A 388 8.83 -5.70 29.87
C TRP A 388 8.03 -5.31 31.12
N GLY A 389 8.12 -4.07 31.55
CA GLY A 389 7.31 -3.54 32.67
C GLY A 389 5.82 -3.58 32.33
N ARG A 390 5.44 -3.20 31.11
CA ARG A 390 4.07 -3.26 30.62
C ARG A 390 3.57 -4.71 30.57
N LEU A 391 4.34 -5.64 30.07
CA LEU A 391 3.94 -7.05 30.00
C LEU A 391 3.69 -7.63 31.39
N ARG A 392 4.53 -7.33 32.39
CA ARG A 392 4.32 -7.77 33.78
C ARG A 392 3.08 -7.16 34.42
N LYS A 393 2.82 -5.86 34.21
CA LYS A 393 1.71 -5.15 34.83
C LYS A 393 0.38 -5.35 34.10
N GLN A 394 0.42 -5.43 32.78
CA GLN A 394 -0.75 -5.39 31.89
C GLN A 394 -0.85 -6.62 30.98
N GLY A 395 -0.05 -7.66 31.19
CA GLY A 395 -0.06 -8.88 30.35
C GLY A 395 -1.43 -9.57 30.29
N LYS A 396 -2.27 -9.37 31.29
CA LYS A 396 -3.68 -9.83 31.29
C LYS A 396 -4.56 -9.22 30.21
N LEU A 397 -4.13 -8.09 29.61
CA LEU A 397 -4.80 -7.47 28.46
C LEU A 397 -4.51 -8.19 27.15
N LEU A 398 -3.49 -9.05 27.13
CA LEU A 398 -3.15 -9.88 25.98
C LEU A 398 -3.61 -11.33 26.21
N PRO A 399 -3.92 -12.08 25.14
CA PRO A 399 -4.22 -13.51 25.24
C PRO A 399 -3.08 -14.29 25.91
N LYS A 400 -3.41 -15.34 26.64
CA LYS A 400 -2.41 -16.21 27.30
C LYS A 400 -1.44 -16.85 26.30
N SER A 401 -1.87 -17.10 25.06
CA SER A 401 -1.06 -17.60 23.94
C SER A 401 0.08 -16.63 23.58
N VAL A 402 -0.23 -15.33 23.48
CA VAL A 402 0.75 -14.27 23.22
C VAL A 402 1.79 -14.19 24.33
N VAL A 403 1.34 -14.13 25.59
CA VAL A 403 2.23 -14.07 26.76
C VAL A 403 3.14 -15.30 26.84
N ARG A 404 2.60 -16.50 26.60
CA ARG A 404 3.36 -17.75 26.56
C ARG A 404 4.41 -17.76 25.42
N LEU A 405 4.06 -17.28 24.22
CA LEU A 405 5.00 -17.19 23.11
C LEU A 405 6.18 -16.28 23.45
N ILE A 406 5.90 -15.10 23.99
CA ILE A 406 6.93 -14.12 24.39
C ILE A 406 7.85 -14.73 25.47
N GLY A 407 7.29 -15.34 26.49
CA GLY A 407 8.04 -16.00 27.56
C GLY A 407 8.88 -17.18 27.06
N LYS A 408 8.36 -17.99 26.13
CA LYS A 408 9.10 -19.08 25.47
C LYS A 408 10.33 -18.55 24.72
N ILE A 409 10.17 -17.48 23.94
CA ILE A 409 11.28 -16.90 23.16
C ILE A 409 12.32 -16.28 24.10
N GLU A 410 11.88 -15.64 25.19
CA GLU A 410 12.80 -15.11 26.20
C GLU A 410 13.63 -16.22 26.85
N LEU A 411 12.96 -17.27 27.33
CA LEU A 411 13.61 -18.40 27.95
C LEU A 411 14.64 -19.06 27.02
N LEU A 412 14.30 -19.25 25.74
CA LEU A 412 15.20 -19.80 24.74
C LEU A 412 16.40 -18.89 24.43
N ASN A 413 16.24 -17.58 24.58
CA ASN A 413 17.29 -16.58 24.35
C ASN A 413 18.03 -16.16 25.64
N SER A 414 17.75 -16.76 26.78
CA SER A 414 18.38 -16.44 28.07
C SER A 414 19.85 -16.82 28.12
N ASP A 415 20.28 -17.82 27.33
CA ASP A 415 21.65 -18.21 27.20
C ASP A 415 22.52 -17.11 26.55
N THR A 416 23.67 -16.91 27.12
CA THR A 416 24.47 -15.68 27.16
C THR A 416 25.04 -15.18 25.85
N ASN A 417 25.00 -15.93 24.76
CA ASN A 417 25.67 -15.57 23.49
C ASN A 417 24.74 -15.19 22.33
N VAL A 418 23.50 -14.80 22.61
CA VAL A 418 22.61 -14.31 21.56
C VAL A 418 22.87 -12.84 21.22
N GLY A 419 23.00 -12.54 19.94
CA GLY A 419 23.20 -11.16 19.48
C GLY A 419 22.06 -10.22 19.90
N PHE A 420 22.35 -8.92 19.98
CA PHE A 420 21.45 -7.84 20.43
C PHE A 420 20.01 -7.94 19.90
N ARG A 421 19.83 -8.26 18.62
CA ARG A 421 18.48 -8.40 18.00
C ARG A 421 17.66 -9.52 18.62
N ARG A 422 18.27 -10.67 18.88
CA ARG A 422 17.57 -11.82 19.50
C ARG A 422 17.22 -11.53 20.96
N LYS A 423 18.09 -10.80 21.66
CA LYS A 423 17.84 -10.36 23.04
C LYS A 423 16.67 -9.38 23.15
N ASN A 424 16.43 -8.57 22.12
CA ASN A 424 15.35 -7.58 22.10
C ASN A 424 14.03 -8.14 21.55
N LEU A 425 14.06 -9.29 20.87
CA LEU A 425 12.89 -9.83 20.18
C LEU A 425 11.65 -10.04 21.08
N PRO A 426 11.75 -10.57 22.31
CA PRO A 426 10.60 -10.71 23.18
C PRO A 426 9.91 -9.37 23.48
N ALA A 427 10.67 -8.31 23.76
CA ALA A 427 10.12 -6.99 24.01
C ALA A 427 9.54 -6.33 22.74
N LEU A 428 10.13 -6.59 21.56
CA LEU A 428 9.60 -6.18 20.27
C LEU A 428 8.23 -6.83 19.99
N LEU A 429 8.09 -8.12 20.28
CA LEU A 429 6.83 -8.82 20.16
C LEU A 429 5.79 -8.30 21.16
N ALA A 430 6.20 -8.03 22.41
CA ALA A 430 5.32 -7.41 23.40
C ALA A 430 4.80 -6.04 22.89
N LYS A 431 5.72 -5.18 22.38
CA LYS A 431 5.33 -3.90 21.77
C LYS A 431 4.33 -4.13 20.64
N TYR A 432 4.65 -4.98 19.68
CA TYR A 432 3.80 -5.26 18.52
C TYR A 432 2.38 -5.68 18.92
N PHE A 433 2.23 -6.64 19.82
CA PHE A 433 0.91 -7.13 20.21
C PHE A 433 0.13 -6.13 21.07
N PHE A 434 0.78 -5.33 21.90
CA PHE A 434 0.11 -4.21 22.57
C PHE A 434 -0.32 -3.14 21.57
N ASP A 435 0.52 -2.77 20.61
CA ASP A 435 0.19 -1.80 19.58
C ASP A 435 -1.00 -2.29 18.73
N MET A 436 -0.98 -3.56 18.31
CA MET A 436 -2.09 -4.15 17.53
C MET A 436 -3.38 -4.28 18.34
N ARG A 437 -3.29 -4.48 19.65
CA ARG A 437 -4.49 -4.44 20.51
C ARG A 437 -5.15 -3.06 20.48
N GLU A 438 -4.38 -1.98 20.56
CA GLU A 438 -4.92 -0.62 20.46
C GLU A 438 -5.54 -0.37 19.07
N VAL A 439 -4.87 -0.82 18.00
CA VAL A 439 -5.41 -0.72 16.63
C VAL A 439 -6.73 -1.48 16.50
N LEU A 440 -6.81 -2.73 16.94
CA LEU A 440 -8.04 -3.53 16.86
C LEU A 440 -9.16 -2.94 17.73
N SER A 441 -8.82 -2.36 18.89
CA SER A 441 -9.78 -1.63 19.73
C SER A 441 -10.33 -0.40 19.00
N GLY A 442 -9.47 0.37 18.33
CA GLY A 442 -9.90 1.50 17.49
C GLY A 442 -10.78 1.08 16.31
N ILE A 443 -10.46 -0.06 15.67
CA ILE A 443 -11.30 -0.65 14.62
C ILE A 443 -12.69 -0.98 15.17
N ALA A 444 -12.78 -1.65 16.31
CA ALA A 444 -14.05 -1.94 16.98
C ALA A 444 -14.86 -0.67 17.30
N HIS A 445 -14.16 0.42 17.67
CA HIS A 445 -14.80 1.70 17.98
C HIS A 445 -15.42 2.36 16.73
N VAL A 446 -14.70 2.42 15.60
CA VAL A 446 -15.18 3.14 14.42
C VAL A 446 -16.20 2.38 13.58
N LEU A 447 -16.20 1.05 13.61
CA LEU A 447 -17.15 0.21 12.87
C LEU A 447 -18.59 0.44 13.30
N LYS A 448 -19.50 0.40 12.33
CA LYS A 448 -20.95 0.24 12.61
C LYS A 448 -21.22 -1.12 13.26
N PRO A 449 -22.27 -1.25 14.09
CA PRO A 449 -22.75 -2.57 14.52
C PRO A 449 -22.96 -3.51 13.31
N GLY A 450 -22.51 -4.75 13.41
CA GLY A 450 -22.56 -5.75 12.35
C GLY A 450 -21.58 -5.56 11.19
N ALA A 451 -20.84 -4.44 11.13
CA ALA A 451 -19.91 -4.17 10.04
C ALA A 451 -18.61 -5.00 10.15
N PRO A 452 -18.03 -5.44 9.01
CA PRO A 452 -16.82 -6.23 9.00
C PRO A 452 -15.53 -5.40 9.02
N ALA A 453 -14.47 -6.00 9.55
CA ALA A 453 -13.09 -5.61 9.31
C ALA A 453 -12.31 -6.78 8.71
N PHE A 454 -11.50 -6.49 7.69
CA PHE A 454 -10.59 -7.45 7.07
C PHE A 454 -9.16 -7.01 7.34
N VAL A 455 -8.43 -7.86 8.05
CA VAL A 455 -7.02 -7.63 8.38
C VAL A 455 -6.18 -8.66 7.65
N VAL A 456 -5.35 -8.19 6.71
CA VAL A 456 -4.47 -9.05 5.91
C VAL A 456 -3.10 -9.08 6.55
N VAL A 457 -2.66 -10.25 7.00
CA VAL A 457 -1.41 -10.40 7.74
C VAL A 457 -0.71 -11.72 7.40
N GLY A 458 0.63 -11.68 7.38
CA GLY A 458 1.47 -12.86 7.21
C GLY A 458 1.98 -13.39 8.54
N ASP A 459 2.11 -14.71 8.62
CA ASP A 459 2.81 -15.37 9.70
C ASP A 459 4.32 -15.20 9.57
N ASN A 460 5.02 -15.31 10.67
CA ASN A 460 6.47 -15.14 10.73
C ASN A 460 7.12 -16.27 11.53
N HIS A 461 8.44 -16.32 11.55
CA HIS A 461 9.19 -17.21 12.41
C HIS A 461 10.48 -16.56 12.89
N THR A 462 11.04 -17.07 13.94
CA THR A 462 12.33 -16.66 14.46
C THR A 462 13.18 -17.86 14.86
N ILE A 463 14.48 -17.64 15.04
CA ILE A 463 15.38 -18.61 15.66
C ILE A 463 15.69 -18.14 17.08
N ALA A 464 15.23 -18.88 18.08
CA ALA A 464 15.48 -18.63 19.49
C ALA A 464 16.16 -19.86 20.11
N GLY A 465 17.28 -19.67 20.80
CA GLY A 465 18.07 -20.79 21.37
C GLY A 465 18.45 -21.85 20.33
N GLY A 466 18.76 -21.45 19.09
CA GLY A 466 19.06 -22.37 17.99
C GLY A 466 17.88 -23.11 17.39
N ARG A 467 16.66 -22.92 17.89
CA ARG A 467 15.43 -23.60 17.43
C ARG A 467 14.51 -22.63 16.68
N ARG A 468 13.83 -23.14 15.65
CA ARG A 468 12.77 -22.41 14.98
C ARG A 468 11.55 -22.27 15.90
N VAL A 469 11.07 -21.04 16.03
CA VAL A 469 9.83 -20.71 16.72
C VAL A 469 8.92 -19.97 15.75
N ASP A 470 7.79 -20.56 15.42
CA ASP A 470 6.80 -19.94 14.54
C ASP A 470 5.98 -18.93 15.34
N ILE A 471 5.70 -17.79 14.70
CA ILE A 471 4.90 -16.69 15.21
C ILE A 471 3.63 -16.67 14.35
N GLU A 472 2.62 -17.38 14.80
CA GLU A 472 1.30 -17.49 14.14
C GLU A 472 0.53 -16.16 14.32
N THR A 473 1.02 -15.12 13.63
CA THR A 473 0.55 -13.74 13.81
C THR A 473 -0.95 -13.64 13.56
N ALA A 474 -1.45 -14.30 12.51
CA ALA A 474 -2.87 -14.31 12.18
C ALA A 474 -3.72 -14.82 13.35
N ARG A 475 -3.41 -16.00 13.89
CA ARG A 475 -4.13 -16.60 15.03
C ARG A 475 -4.06 -15.72 16.28
N LEU A 476 -2.86 -15.18 16.58
CA LEU A 476 -2.68 -14.34 17.77
C LEU A 476 -3.44 -13.02 17.67
N LEU A 477 -3.52 -12.42 16.49
CA LEU A 477 -4.32 -11.21 16.26
C LEU A 477 -5.82 -11.50 16.32
N ALA A 478 -6.26 -12.69 15.88
CA ALA A 478 -7.65 -13.12 16.03
C ALA A 478 -8.06 -13.17 17.51
N GLU A 479 -7.24 -13.82 18.36
CA GLU A 479 -7.48 -13.86 19.81
C GLU A 479 -7.49 -12.45 20.45
N ILE A 480 -6.63 -11.53 19.98
CA ILE A 480 -6.61 -10.14 20.45
C ILE A 480 -7.88 -9.41 20.03
N GLY A 481 -8.33 -9.60 18.77
CA GLY A 481 -9.57 -9.01 18.26
C GLY A 481 -10.79 -9.38 19.10
N VAL A 482 -10.92 -10.68 19.43
CA VAL A 482 -11.96 -11.15 20.35
C VAL A 482 -11.82 -10.51 21.73
N GLY A 483 -10.60 -10.38 22.24
CA GLY A 483 -10.31 -9.75 23.53
C GLY A 483 -10.64 -8.26 23.61
N VAL A 484 -10.82 -7.56 22.47
CA VAL A 484 -11.26 -6.15 22.42
C VAL A 484 -12.72 -5.99 21.98
N GLY A 485 -13.49 -7.10 21.93
CA GLY A 485 -14.93 -7.09 21.68
C GLY A 485 -15.34 -7.22 20.22
N LEU A 486 -14.45 -7.65 19.33
CA LEU A 486 -14.81 -8.05 17.97
C LEU A 486 -15.22 -9.53 17.96
N GLU A 487 -16.16 -9.88 17.10
CA GLU A 487 -16.48 -11.27 16.78
C GLU A 487 -15.51 -11.76 15.71
N GLU A 488 -14.96 -12.96 15.94
CA GLU A 488 -14.09 -13.62 14.97
C GLU A 488 -14.93 -14.24 13.86
N GLY A 489 -14.59 -13.90 12.62
CA GLY A 489 -15.19 -14.45 11.42
C GLY A 489 -14.29 -15.53 10.78
N ARG A 490 -14.20 -15.49 9.47
CA ARG A 490 -13.42 -16.48 8.71
C ARG A 490 -11.95 -16.11 8.63
N HIS A 491 -11.11 -17.14 8.56
CA HIS A 491 -9.69 -17.04 8.21
C HIS A 491 -9.51 -17.60 6.79
N VAL A 492 -9.08 -16.75 5.87
CA VAL A 492 -8.86 -17.16 4.47
C VAL A 492 -7.36 -17.15 4.18
N PRO A 493 -6.70 -18.31 4.16
CA PRO A 493 -5.29 -18.38 3.82
C PRO A 493 -5.08 -18.07 2.34
N MET A 494 -4.11 -17.20 2.04
CA MET A 494 -3.71 -16.81 0.70
C MET A 494 -2.31 -17.32 0.42
N GLU A 495 -2.15 -18.11 -0.62
CA GLU A 495 -0.84 -18.48 -1.13
C GLU A 495 -0.25 -17.27 -1.88
N MET A 496 0.90 -16.80 -1.42
CA MET A 496 1.62 -15.74 -2.11
C MET A 496 2.34 -16.33 -3.32
N LEU A 497 2.11 -15.74 -4.48
CA LEU A 497 2.94 -16.02 -5.65
C LEU A 497 4.37 -15.62 -5.28
N VAL A 498 5.23 -16.62 -5.17
CA VAL A 498 6.66 -16.39 -4.89
C VAL A 498 7.20 -15.52 -6.01
N SER A 499 7.49 -14.26 -5.72
CA SER A 499 8.16 -13.35 -6.64
C SER A 499 9.41 -14.04 -7.19
N ARG A 500 9.64 -13.94 -8.51
CA ARG A 500 10.87 -14.45 -9.15
C ARG A 500 12.10 -13.65 -8.73
N ASP A 501 11.94 -12.62 -7.91
CA ASP A 501 12.96 -11.68 -7.50
C ASP A 501 13.83 -12.19 -6.35
N ILE A 502 15.00 -11.59 -6.23
CA ILE A 502 16.11 -11.78 -5.28
C ILE A 502 15.66 -11.89 -3.81
N PHE A 503 14.45 -11.49 -3.49
CA PHE A 503 13.85 -11.50 -2.14
C PHE A 503 13.25 -12.84 -1.70
N ARG A 504 13.34 -13.89 -2.51
CA ARG A 504 12.79 -15.23 -2.26
C ARG A 504 13.09 -15.82 -0.88
N ARG A 505 14.27 -15.51 -0.33
CA ARG A 505 14.72 -16.06 0.96
C ARG A 505 14.02 -15.48 2.20
N ASN A 506 13.35 -14.33 2.06
CA ASN A 506 12.68 -13.63 3.16
C ASN A 506 11.19 -13.37 2.87
N ALA A 507 10.64 -13.91 1.79
CA ALA A 507 9.24 -13.78 1.47
C ALA A 507 8.41 -14.61 2.46
N VAL A 508 7.33 -14.02 2.97
CA VAL A 508 6.29 -14.74 3.71
C VAL A 508 5.61 -15.67 2.72
N GLY A 509 5.58 -16.97 3.00
CA GLY A 509 5.05 -17.97 2.06
C GLY A 509 3.53 -17.96 1.94
N SER A 510 2.83 -17.38 2.92
CA SER A 510 1.37 -17.25 2.94
C SER A 510 0.96 -16.04 3.76
N GLU A 511 -0.13 -15.41 3.35
CA GLU A 511 -0.85 -14.40 4.12
C GLU A 511 -2.24 -14.94 4.48
N THR A 512 -2.86 -14.35 5.47
CA THR A 512 -4.22 -14.73 5.88
C THR A 512 -5.08 -13.47 5.94
N ILE A 513 -6.27 -13.54 5.34
CA ILE A 513 -7.32 -12.54 5.58
C ILE A 513 -8.05 -12.97 6.84
N LEU A 514 -7.93 -12.15 7.89
CA LEU A 514 -8.74 -12.29 9.11
C LEU A 514 -10.00 -11.45 8.93
N GLU A 515 -11.16 -12.07 9.02
CA GLU A 515 -12.44 -11.37 9.11
C GLU A 515 -12.81 -11.20 10.58
N PHE A 516 -13.16 -9.97 10.93
CA PHE A 516 -13.80 -9.63 12.20
C PHE A 516 -15.14 -8.95 11.93
N ARG A 517 -16.04 -8.98 12.92
CA ARG A 517 -17.27 -8.21 12.90
C ARG A 517 -17.45 -7.47 14.22
N LYS A 518 -17.98 -6.26 14.15
CA LYS A 518 -18.47 -5.60 15.34
C LYS A 518 -19.81 -6.25 15.73
N PRO A 519 -20.02 -6.67 16.99
CA PRO A 519 -21.32 -7.14 17.45
C PRO A 519 -22.45 -6.17 17.10
N GLY A 520 -23.66 -6.74 16.83
CA GLY A 520 -24.84 -5.97 16.46
C GLY A 520 -25.41 -5.13 17.62
#